data_995c7bef08055e005bfb4121b521bbc6
#
_entry.id   995c7bef08055e005bfb4121b521bbc6
#
_cell.length_a   1.000
_cell.length_b   1.000
_cell.length_c   1.000
_cell.angle_alpha   90.00
_cell.angle_beta   90.00
_cell.angle_gamma   90.00
#
_symmetry.space_group_name_H-M   'P 1'
#
loop_
_entity.id
_entity.type
_entity.pdbx_description
1 polymer ?
#
loop_
_entity_poly.entity_id
_entity_poly.type
_entity_poly.pdbx_seq_one_letter_code
_entity_poly.pdbx_strand_id
1 'polypeptide(L)'
;MTPHDEQITALLTQLDQALGSPATTHGLARTLRAAVKEVELHRHHRASVADLSDGVLKPSPTKIQIGGGGHRIEGFLNIDIVPPADLLWDVREGIPLADDSTQEVFSEHFLEHIDYPRSAKHYAHEAHRVLAPGGQLITGVPDAAYVLSQYPAPPEQATEMIERWYAKRECRSDINTYLDLINYVFRDQDDDPTYNPHYWAYDHGKLVQLFCEAGFKTVEPWTFDPTMANPKRRWASVYVIATK
;
A
#
# COMPACT_ATOMS: atom_id res chain seq x y z
N MET A 1 -17.67 10.56 21.18
CA MET A 1 -17.38 9.13 21.01
C MET A 1 -18.71 8.43 20.80
N THR A 2 -18.88 7.68 19.74
CA THR A 2 -20.12 6.96 19.48
C THR A 2 -20.14 5.63 20.27
N PRO A 3 -21.32 5.00 20.48
CA PRO A 3 -21.37 3.66 21.09
C PRO A 3 -20.49 2.62 20.37
N HIS A 4 -20.33 2.77 19.05
CA HIS A 4 -19.42 1.92 18.27
C HIS A 4 -17.95 2.13 18.64
N ASP A 5 -17.51 3.38 18.82
CA ASP A 5 -16.13 3.70 19.20
C ASP A 5 -15.78 3.14 20.61
N GLU A 6 -16.77 3.13 21.51
CA GLU A 6 -16.61 2.52 22.85
C GLU A 6 -16.44 1.01 22.74
N GLN A 7 -17.23 0.34 21.90
CA GLN A 7 -17.11 -1.10 21.64
C GLN A 7 -15.74 -1.45 21.03
N ILE A 8 -15.25 -0.68 20.06
CA ILE A 8 -13.94 -0.86 19.44
C ILE A 8 -12.81 -0.68 20.46
N THR A 9 -12.93 0.32 21.35
CA THR A 9 -11.94 0.55 22.42
C THR A 9 -11.92 -0.60 23.43
N ALA A 10 -13.09 -1.13 23.80
CA ALA A 10 -13.17 -2.30 24.68
C ALA A 10 -12.58 -3.55 24.01
N LEU A 11 -12.83 -3.76 22.71
CA LEU A 11 -12.24 -4.86 21.95
C LEU A 11 -10.71 -4.79 21.95
N LEU A 12 -10.11 -3.63 21.67
CA LEU A 12 -8.65 -3.45 21.74
C LEU A 12 -8.09 -3.88 23.10
N THR A 13 -8.70 -3.42 24.18
CA THR A 13 -8.28 -3.78 25.53
C THR A 13 -8.30 -5.29 25.74
N GLN A 14 -9.32 -5.99 25.25
CA GLN A 14 -9.42 -7.45 25.34
C GLN A 14 -8.35 -8.17 24.51
N LEU A 15 -8.08 -7.68 23.28
CA LEU A 15 -7.04 -8.22 22.42
C LEU A 15 -5.65 -8.07 23.03
N ASP A 16 -5.35 -6.90 23.60
CA ASP A 16 -4.07 -6.64 24.28
C ASP A 16 -3.89 -7.51 25.53
N GLN A 17 -4.94 -7.70 26.33
CA GLN A 17 -4.91 -8.62 27.46
C GLN A 17 -4.64 -10.06 27.02
N ALA A 18 -5.27 -10.51 25.92
CA ALA A 18 -5.02 -11.83 25.39
C ALA A 18 -3.60 -11.99 24.85
N LEU A 19 -3.05 -10.95 24.18
CA LEU A 19 -1.66 -10.93 23.71
C LEU A 19 -0.65 -11.00 24.87
N GLY A 20 -0.91 -10.34 25.97
CA GLY A 20 -0.06 -10.36 27.16
C GLY A 20 -0.12 -11.65 27.97
N SER A 21 -1.00 -12.58 27.65
CA SER A 21 -1.14 -13.84 28.38
C SER A 21 -0.02 -14.83 28.03
N PRO A 22 0.68 -15.42 29.02
CA PRO A 22 1.68 -16.46 28.77
C PRO A 22 1.10 -17.75 28.18
N ALA A 23 -0.22 -17.92 28.22
CA ALA A 23 -0.92 -19.06 27.60
C ALA A 23 -1.18 -18.86 26.11
N THR A 24 -0.93 -17.67 25.55
CA THR A 24 -1.17 -17.37 24.15
C THR A 24 -0.12 -18.02 23.26
N THR A 25 -0.55 -18.93 22.41
CA THR A 25 0.33 -19.61 21.45
C THR A 25 0.84 -18.65 20.38
N HIS A 26 2.00 -18.96 19.77
CA HIS A 26 2.58 -18.13 18.69
C HIS A 26 1.57 -17.84 17.55
N GLY A 27 0.86 -18.86 17.08
CA GLY A 27 -0.14 -18.69 16.00
C GLY A 27 -1.29 -17.77 16.38
N LEU A 28 -1.79 -17.90 17.63
CA LEU A 28 -2.83 -17.00 18.14
C LEU A 28 -2.28 -15.57 18.29
N ALA A 29 -1.10 -15.40 18.87
CA ALA A 29 -0.48 -14.08 19.03
C ALA A 29 -0.30 -13.35 17.69
N ARG A 30 0.12 -14.06 16.63
CA ARG A 30 0.21 -13.49 15.28
C ARG A 30 -1.14 -12.99 14.76
N THR A 31 -2.21 -13.78 14.93
CA THR A 31 -3.56 -13.40 14.50
C THR A 31 -4.10 -12.22 15.30
N LEU A 32 -3.88 -12.20 16.62
CA LEU A 32 -4.31 -11.10 17.48
C LEU A 32 -3.59 -9.80 17.15
N ARG A 33 -2.27 -9.82 16.86
CA ARG A 33 -1.54 -8.63 16.41
C ARG A 33 -2.10 -8.06 15.11
N ALA A 34 -2.42 -8.92 14.14
CA ALA A 34 -3.08 -8.47 12.91
C ALA A 34 -4.45 -7.84 13.19
N ALA A 35 -5.24 -8.41 14.11
CA ALA A 35 -6.53 -7.84 14.50
C ALA A 35 -6.38 -6.49 15.22
N VAL A 36 -5.45 -6.37 16.16
CA VAL A 36 -5.13 -5.10 16.84
C VAL A 36 -4.78 -4.03 15.81
N LYS A 37 -3.89 -4.35 14.87
CA LYS A 37 -3.49 -3.44 13.80
C LYS A 37 -4.68 -2.95 12.99
N GLU A 38 -5.54 -3.85 12.48
CA GLU A 38 -6.72 -3.46 11.69
C GLU A 38 -7.69 -2.59 12.49
N VAL A 39 -7.85 -2.84 13.79
CA VAL A 39 -8.70 -2.00 14.66
C VAL A 39 -8.10 -0.61 14.84
N GLU A 40 -6.76 -0.49 14.97
CA GLU A 40 -6.09 0.81 15.03
C GLU A 40 -6.21 1.60 13.72
N LEU A 41 -6.01 0.94 12.57
CA LEU A 41 -6.21 1.54 11.25
C LEU A 41 -7.66 2.03 11.08
N HIS A 42 -8.63 1.20 11.48
CA HIS A 42 -10.05 1.59 11.48
C HIS A 42 -10.29 2.85 12.32
N ARG A 43 -9.67 2.98 13.49
CA ARG A 43 -9.79 4.18 14.35
C ARG A 43 -9.22 5.43 13.67
N HIS A 44 -8.06 5.33 13.01
CA HIS A 44 -7.50 6.44 12.24
C HIS A 44 -8.47 6.91 11.15
N HIS A 45 -8.98 5.96 10.36
CA HIS A 45 -9.96 6.26 9.32
C HIS A 45 -11.22 6.92 9.90
N ARG A 46 -11.79 6.35 10.96
CA ARG A 46 -13.01 6.90 11.59
C ARG A 46 -12.84 8.30 12.15
N ALA A 47 -11.68 8.61 12.72
CA ALA A 47 -11.38 9.96 13.18
C ALA A 47 -11.39 10.94 12.01
N SER A 48 -10.73 10.64 10.91
CA SER A 48 -10.72 11.48 9.71
C SER A 48 -12.10 11.60 9.05
N VAL A 49 -12.91 10.52 9.04
CA VAL A 49 -14.31 10.59 8.55
C VAL A 49 -15.13 11.59 9.36
N ALA A 50 -14.94 11.64 10.69
CA ALA A 50 -15.67 12.56 11.55
C ALA A 50 -15.29 14.04 11.32
N ASP A 51 -14.08 14.28 10.82
CA ASP A 51 -13.58 15.63 10.50
C ASP A 51 -14.06 16.15 9.14
N LEU A 52 -14.54 15.25 8.25
CA LEU A 52 -15.06 15.62 6.93
C LEU A 52 -16.58 15.81 6.96
N SER A 53 -17.04 17.06 6.85
CA SER A 53 -18.47 17.43 7.00
C SER A 53 -19.40 16.71 6.01
N ASP A 54 -18.93 16.44 4.79
CA ASP A 54 -19.71 15.78 3.72
C ASP A 54 -19.03 14.49 3.22
N GLY A 55 -18.06 13.94 3.99
CA GLY A 55 -17.27 12.79 3.57
C GLY A 55 -16.28 13.07 2.44
N VAL A 56 -16.11 14.32 2.04
CA VAL A 56 -15.25 14.76 0.93
C VAL A 56 -14.34 15.90 1.40
N LEU A 57 -13.06 15.76 1.09
CA LEU A 57 -12.05 16.78 1.39
C LEU A 57 -12.26 18.04 0.54
N LYS A 58 -12.31 19.21 1.17
CA LYS A 58 -12.49 20.51 0.52
C LYS A 58 -11.46 21.52 1.04
N PRO A 59 -10.81 22.29 0.14
CA PRO A 59 -10.86 22.16 -1.33
C PRO A 59 -10.21 20.87 -1.79
N SER A 60 -10.64 20.33 -2.94
CA SER A 60 -10.02 19.15 -3.54
C SER A 60 -8.59 19.46 -3.98
N PRO A 61 -7.59 18.68 -3.58
CA PRO A 61 -6.22 18.83 -4.04
C PRO A 61 -6.11 18.46 -5.51
N THR A 62 -5.27 19.18 -6.27
CA THR A 62 -5.01 18.87 -7.68
C THR A 62 -4.17 17.60 -7.87
N LYS A 63 -3.37 17.23 -6.85
CA LYS A 63 -2.50 16.06 -6.85
C LYS A 63 -2.55 15.36 -5.51
N ILE A 64 -2.67 14.04 -5.54
CA ILE A 64 -2.65 13.20 -4.35
C ILE A 64 -1.63 12.08 -4.47
N GLN A 65 -0.98 11.78 -3.36
CA GLN A 65 -0.11 10.62 -3.19
C GLN A 65 -0.82 9.62 -2.27
N ILE A 66 -0.89 8.36 -2.69
CA ILE A 66 -1.51 7.29 -1.90
C ILE A 66 -0.42 6.35 -1.36
N GLY A 67 -0.45 6.09 -0.05
CA GLY A 67 0.49 5.19 0.60
C GLY A 67 1.93 5.70 0.58
N GLY A 68 2.13 7.03 0.71
CA GLY A 68 3.45 7.65 0.60
C GLY A 68 4.39 7.33 1.76
N GLY A 69 3.84 6.95 2.92
CA GLY A 69 4.65 6.71 4.12
C GLY A 69 5.57 7.89 4.43
N GLY A 70 6.85 7.60 4.62
CA GLY A 70 7.89 8.61 4.84
C GLY A 70 8.41 9.30 3.57
N HIS A 71 8.02 8.85 2.37
CA HIS A 71 8.42 9.46 1.09
C HIS A 71 7.33 10.40 0.62
N ARG A 72 7.55 11.70 0.82
CA ARG A 72 6.57 12.74 0.47
C ARG A 72 6.99 13.47 -0.79
N ILE A 73 6.05 13.64 -1.71
CA ILE A 73 6.26 14.37 -2.96
C ILE A 73 5.77 15.81 -2.76
N GLU A 74 6.62 16.78 -3.11
CA GLU A 74 6.25 18.20 -3.01
C GLU A 74 5.06 18.52 -3.91
N GLY A 75 4.08 19.25 -3.39
CA GLY A 75 2.86 19.63 -4.11
C GLY A 75 1.77 18.55 -4.15
N PHE A 76 2.00 17.37 -3.57
CA PHE A 76 0.99 16.32 -3.40
C PHE A 76 0.45 16.31 -1.97
N LEU A 77 -0.85 16.11 -1.84
CA LEU A 77 -1.44 15.76 -0.56
C LEU A 77 -1.26 14.24 -0.34
N ASN A 78 -0.55 13.87 0.72
CA ASN A 78 -0.33 12.47 1.07
C ASN A 78 -1.51 11.89 1.86
N ILE A 79 -2.18 10.90 1.27
CA ILE A 79 -3.23 10.10 1.90
C ILE A 79 -2.63 8.74 2.26
N ASP A 80 -2.60 8.43 3.54
CA ASP A 80 -2.11 7.16 4.06
C ASP A 80 -2.94 6.76 5.27
N ILE A 81 -3.03 5.50 5.60
CA ILE A 81 -3.71 5.03 6.80
C ILE A 81 -2.79 5.02 8.02
N VAL A 82 -1.48 5.11 7.80
CA VAL A 82 -0.44 5.12 8.83
C VAL A 82 0.27 6.48 8.85
N PRO A 83 0.50 7.10 10.04
CA PRO A 83 1.29 8.32 10.12
C PRO A 83 2.77 8.09 9.72
N PRO A 84 3.45 9.13 9.14
CA PRO A 84 2.94 10.46 8.90
C PRO A 84 2.13 10.59 7.60
N ALA A 85 0.97 11.23 7.65
CA ALA A 85 0.13 11.53 6.49
C ALA A 85 -0.50 12.92 6.64
N ASP A 86 -0.89 13.54 5.51
CA ASP A 86 -1.69 14.77 5.54
C ASP A 86 -3.15 14.44 5.85
N LEU A 87 -3.61 13.27 5.38
CA LEU A 87 -4.90 12.70 5.71
C LEU A 87 -4.74 11.22 6.06
N LEU A 88 -5.11 10.83 7.27
CA LEU A 88 -5.15 9.43 7.72
C LEU A 88 -6.44 8.79 7.20
N TRP A 89 -6.36 8.05 6.10
CA TRP A 89 -7.53 7.51 5.42
C TRP A 89 -7.31 6.13 4.86
N ASP A 90 -8.29 5.26 5.04
CA ASP A 90 -8.29 3.94 4.42
C ASP A 90 -8.89 3.99 3.01
N VAL A 91 -8.03 3.98 2.00
CA VAL A 91 -8.48 4.03 0.60
C VAL A 91 -9.15 2.74 0.13
N ARG A 92 -9.15 1.68 0.93
CA ARG A 92 -9.97 0.48 0.69
C ARG A 92 -11.46 0.80 0.84
N GLU A 93 -11.81 1.87 1.55
CA GLU A 93 -13.18 2.38 1.72
C GLU A 93 -13.55 3.49 0.71
N GLY A 94 -12.61 3.83 -0.20
CA GLY A 94 -12.76 4.86 -1.22
C GLY A 94 -11.79 6.02 -1.02
N ILE A 95 -11.72 6.92 -2.01
CA ILE A 95 -10.91 8.15 -1.94
C ILE A 95 -11.82 9.33 -1.61
N PRO A 96 -11.54 10.11 -0.52
CA PRO A 96 -12.47 11.14 -0.03
C PRO A 96 -12.38 12.43 -0.86
N LEU A 97 -12.51 12.31 -2.17
CA LEU A 97 -12.55 13.41 -3.13
C LEU A 97 -13.82 13.32 -3.99
N ALA A 98 -14.28 14.46 -4.49
CA ALA A 98 -15.37 14.48 -5.45
C ALA A 98 -14.97 13.85 -6.79
N ASP A 99 -15.94 13.45 -7.59
CA ASP A 99 -15.72 12.99 -8.96
C ASP A 99 -15.02 14.09 -9.76
N ASP A 100 -14.13 13.69 -10.66
CA ASP A 100 -13.46 14.59 -11.62
C ASP A 100 -12.73 15.79 -10.98
N SER A 101 -12.23 15.66 -9.76
CA SER A 101 -11.74 16.78 -8.95
C SER A 101 -10.22 16.86 -8.79
N THR A 102 -9.48 15.82 -9.19
CA THR A 102 -8.00 15.82 -9.13
C THR A 102 -7.38 15.55 -10.49
N GLN A 103 -6.15 15.99 -10.72
CA GLN A 103 -5.44 15.83 -11.99
C GLN A 103 -4.46 14.66 -11.97
N GLU A 104 -3.92 14.36 -10.80
CA GLU A 104 -2.85 13.37 -10.70
C GLU A 104 -2.97 12.57 -9.39
N VAL A 105 -2.91 11.26 -9.54
CA VAL A 105 -2.82 10.29 -8.45
C VAL A 105 -1.50 9.54 -8.59
N PHE A 106 -0.69 9.53 -7.54
CA PHE A 106 0.57 8.78 -7.50
C PHE A 106 0.54 7.76 -6.39
N SER A 107 0.97 6.53 -6.67
CA SER A 107 1.20 5.51 -5.65
C SER A 107 2.45 4.69 -5.97
N GLU A 108 3.25 4.39 -4.95
CA GLU A 108 4.47 3.62 -5.11
C GLU A 108 4.63 2.62 -3.98
N HIS A 109 4.69 1.32 -4.33
CA HIS A 109 4.76 0.22 -3.36
C HIS A 109 3.64 0.33 -2.30
N PHE A 110 2.43 0.45 -2.82
CA PHE A 110 1.19 0.53 -2.06
C PHE A 110 0.19 -0.58 -2.46
N LEU A 111 0.01 -0.78 -3.78
CA LEU A 111 -1.07 -1.64 -4.31
C LEU A 111 -0.93 -3.10 -3.88
N GLU A 112 0.29 -3.59 -3.70
CA GLU A 112 0.59 -4.92 -3.19
C GLU A 112 0.17 -5.14 -1.73
N HIS A 113 -0.01 -4.06 -0.97
CA HIS A 113 -0.39 -4.09 0.45
C HIS A 113 -1.90 -4.06 0.71
N ILE A 114 -2.72 -4.04 -0.34
CA ILE A 114 -4.18 -4.18 -0.24
C ILE A 114 -4.65 -5.48 -0.90
N ASP A 115 -5.74 -6.05 -0.39
CA ASP A 115 -6.24 -7.33 -0.87
C ASP A 115 -6.73 -7.27 -2.31
N TYR A 116 -6.50 -8.36 -3.05
CA TYR A 116 -7.03 -8.59 -4.38
C TYR A 116 -8.03 -9.75 -4.36
N PRO A 117 -9.15 -9.69 -5.08
CA PRO A 117 -9.51 -8.65 -6.07
C PRO A 117 -10.28 -7.45 -5.50
N ARG A 118 -10.84 -7.54 -4.29
CA ARG A 118 -11.84 -6.59 -3.78
C ARG A 118 -11.27 -5.18 -3.66
N SER A 119 -10.32 -4.98 -2.75
CA SER A 119 -9.80 -3.64 -2.45
C SER A 119 -8.99 -3.05 -3.60
N ALA A 120 -8.20 -3.87 -4.30
CA ALA A 120 -7.42 -3.40 -5.45
C ALA A 120 -8.30 -2.92 -6.61
N LYS A 121 -9.38 -3.65 -6.93
CA LYS A 121 -10.36 -3.22 -7.96
C LYS A 121 -11.12 -1.99 -7.51
N HIS A 122 -11.54 -1.93 -6.25
CA HIS A 122 -12.22 -0.75 -5.71
C HIS A 122 -11.33 0.49 -5.79
N TYR A 123 -10.07 0.38 -5.33
CA TYR A 123 -9.09 1.45 -5.44
C TYR A 123 -8.90 1.93 -6.89
N ALA A 124 -8.77 1.01 -7.86
CA ALA A 124 -8.62 1.38 -9.26
C ALA A 124 -9.84 2.17 -9.81
N HIS A 125 -11.06 1.75 -9.46
CA HIS A 125 -12.28 2.48 -9.80
C HIS A 125 -12.36 3.85 -9.12
N GLU A 126 -12.00 3.94 -7.87
CA GLU A 126 -11.97 5.19 -7.11
C GLU A 126 -10.94 6.17 -7.65
N ALA A 127 -9.72 5.70 -7.99
CA ALA A 127 -8.71 6.52 -8.65
C ALA A 127 -9.23 7.06 -9.99
N HIS A 128 -9.91 6.22 -10.78
CA HIS A 128 -10.56 6.67 -12.01
C HIS A 128 -11.69 7.67 -11.73
N ARG A 129 -12.52 7.46 -10.70
CA ARG A 129 -13.64 8.35 -10.36
C ARG A 129 -13.17 9.76 -10.04
N VAL A 130 -12.16 9.87 -9.14
CA VAL A 130 -11.69 11.18 -8.65
C VAL A 130 -10.86 11.95 -9.66
N LEU A 131 -10.22 11.29 -10.63
CA LEU A 131 -9.45 11.93 -11.68
C LEU A 131 -10.37 12.70 -12.64
N ALA A 132 -9.99 13.94 -12.97
CA ALA A 132 -10.63 14.70 -14.03
C ALA A 132 -10.38 14.06 -15.40
N PRO A 133 -11.21 14.36 -16.43
CA PRO A 133 -10.95 13.90 -17.78
C PRO A 133 -9.53 14.28 -18.28
N GLY A 134 -8.76 13.29 -18.71
CA GLY A 134 -7.36 13.44 -19.08
C GLY A 134 -6.39 13.43 -17.88
N GLY A 135 -6.89 13.30 -16.67
CA GLY A 135 -6.07 13.11 -15.47
C GLY A 135 -5.36 11.74 -15.44
N GLN A 136 -4.32 11.63 -14.63
CA GLN A 136 -3.40 10.50 -14.69
C GLN A 136 -3.23 9.82 -13.34
N LEU A 137 -3.22 8.49 -13.36
CA LEU A 137 -2.77 7.63 -12.26
C LEU A 137 -1.39 7.09 -12.61
N ILE A 138 -0.40 7.35 -11.76
CA ILE A 138 0.93 6.74 -11.84
C ILE A 138 1.06 5.74 -10.70
N THR A 139 1.37 4.50 -11.03
CA THR A 139 1.52 3.42 -10.03
C THR A 139 2.81 2.65 -10.25
N GLY A 140 3.59 2.48 -9.18
CA GLY A 140 4.76 1.62 -9.14
C GLY A 140 4.58 0.49 -8.13
N VAL A 141 4.95 -0.74 -8.50
CA VAL A 141 4.89 -1.94 -7.65
C VAL A 141 6.13 -2.82 -7.86
N PRO A 142 6.47 -3.73 -6.94
CA PRO A 142 7.47 -4.78 -7.22
C PRO A 142 7.08 -5.57 -8.48
N ASP A 143 8.06 -5.76 -9.39
CA ASP A 143 7.85 -6.47 -10.65
C ASP A 143 8.03 -7.98 -10.48
N ALA A 144 6.94 -8.71 -10.32
CA ALA A 144 6.96 -10.16 -10.17
C ALA A 144 7.54 -10.86 -11.41
N ALA A 145 7.24 -10.37 -12.62
CA ALA A 145 7.75 -10.98 -13.85
C ALA A 145 9.26 -10.84 -13.97
N TYR A 146 9.81 -9.66 -13.62
CA TYR A 146 11.25 -9.46 -13.61
C TYR A 146 11.94 -10.42 -12.62
N VAL A 147 11.47 -10.47 -11.39
CA VAL A 147 12.08 -11.30 -10.34
C VAL A 147 12.04 -12.78 -10.72
N LEU A 148 10.93 -13.27 -11.25
CA LEU A 148 10.81 -14.67 -11.72
C LEU A 148 11.74 -14.96 -12.91
N SER A 149 11.90 -14.02 -13.84
CA SER A 149 12.73 -14.20 -15.03
C SER A 149 14.23 -14.34 -14.71
N GLN A 150 14.67 -13.84 -13.56
CA GLN A 150 16.06 -13.91 -13.13
C GLN A 150 16.41 -15.19 -12.35
N TYR A 151 15.45 -15.97 -11.97
CA TYR A 151 15.68 -17.30 -11.37
C TYR A 151 16.01 -18.30 -12.49
N PRO A 152 17.03 -18.90 -12.56
CA PRO A 152 18.07 -19.56 -11.85
C PRO A 152 19.45 -18.86 -11.89
N ALA A 153 19.59 -17.76 -12.52
CA ALA A 153 20.84 -16.98 -12.59
C ALA A 153 20.59 -15.54 -12.10
N PRO A 154 20.41 -15.33 -10.79
CA PRO A 154 20.09 -14.01 -10.24
C PRO A 154 21.23 -13.02 -10.50
N PRO A 155 20.92 -11.76 -10.84
CA PRO A 155 21.91 -10.71 -11.03
C PRO A 155 22.61 -10.37 -9.70
N GLU A 156 23.80 -9.74 -9.80
CA GLU A 156 24.54 -9.29 -8.62
C GLU A 156 23.72 -8.32 -7.75
N GLN A 157 22.88 -7.47 -8.38
CA GLN A 157 21.99 -6.56 -7.65
C GLN A 157 20.99 -7.30 -6.76
N ALA A 158 20.56 -8.51 -7.13
CA ALA A 158 19.70 -9.33 -6.30
C ALA A 158 20.42 -9.78 -5.03
N THR A 159 21.67 -10.19 -5.15
CA THR A 159 22.53 -10.53 -4.01
C THR A 159 22.74 -9.32 -3.11
N GLU A 160 23.08 -8.17 -3.69
CA GLU A 160 23.23 -6.91 -2.95
C GLU A 160 21.94 -6.52 -2.21
N MET A 161 20.77 -6.71 -2.84
CA MET A 161 19.48 -6.43 -2.17
C MET A 161 19.21 -7.38 -1.00
N ILE A 162 19.46 -8.70 -1.19
CA ILE A 162 19.33 -9.67 -0.12
C ILE A 162 20.19 -9.24 1.07
N GLU A 163 21.45 -8.93 0.82
CA GLU A 163 22.39 -8.49 1.85
C GLU A 163 21.94 -7.16 2.52
N ARG A 164 21.48 -6.21 1.71
CA ARG A 164 21.09 -4.88 2.19
C ARG A 164 19.79 -4.89 2.96
N TRP A 165 18.82 -5.68 2.54
CA TRP A 165 17.44 -5.65 3.07
C TRP A 165 17.21 -6.69 4.15
N TYR A 166 17.84 -7.88 4.03
CA TYR A 166 17.60 -8.98 4.96
C TYR A 166 18.72 -9.20 5.96
N ALA A 167 19.97 -9.18 5.55
CA ALA A 167 21.10 -9.49 6.44
C ALA A 167 21.27 -8.50 7.59
N LYS A 168 20.72 -7.28 7.49
CA LYS A 168 20.78 -6.26 8.54
C LYS A 168 19.59 -6.28 9.51
N ARG A 169 18.58 -7.10 9.26
CA ARG A 169 17.44 -7.24 10.16
C ARG A 169 17.64 -8.50 10.99
N GLU A 170 17.82 -8.34 12.30
CA GLU A 170 18.08 -9.45 13.23
C GLU A 170 17.07 -10.60 13.13
N CYS A 171 15.81 -10.28 12.85
CA CYS A 171 14.73 -11.27 12.68
C CYS A 171 14.78 -12.04 11.35
N ARG A 172 15.71 -11.70 10.43
CA ARG A 172 15.74 -12.27 9.07
C ARG A 172 17.14 -12.71 8.62
N SER A 173 18.01 -13.08 9.54
CA SER A 173 19.36 -13.58 9.22
C SER A 173 19.37 -14.87 8.40
N ASP A 174 18.29 -15.61 8.41
CA ASP A 174 18.06 -16.85 7.66
C ASP A 174 17.41 -16.63 6.28
N ILE A 175 17.02 -15.40 5.93
CA ILE A 175 16.52 -15.02 4.61
C ILE A 175 17.69 -14.51 3.78
N ASN A 176 18.28 -15.38 2.95
CA ASN A 176 19.55 -15.10 2.28
C ASN A 176 19.71 -15.75 0.90
N THR A 177 18.63 -16.31 0.34
CA THR A 177 18.64 -16.88 -1.01
C THR A 177 17.82 -16.04 -1.98
N TYR A 178 18.03 -16.23 -3.29
CA TYR A 178 17.21 -15.58 -4.30
C TYR A 178 15.74 -16.00 -4.22
N LEU A 179 15.46 -17.22 -3.76
CA LEU A 179 14.10 -17.70 -3.52
C LEU A 179 13.42 -16.89 -2.39
N ASP A 180 14.17 -16.48 -1.38
CA ASP A 180 13.65 -15.62 -0.32
C ASP A 180 13.26 -14.24 -0.86
N LEU A 181 14.03 -13.69 -1.81
CA LEU A 181 13.68 -12.47 -2.52
C LEU A 181 12.38 -12.63 -3.32
N ILE A 182 12.19 -13.75 -4.01
CA ILE A 182 10.94 -14.07 -4.70
C ILE A 182 9.79 -14.10 -3.70
N ASN A 183 9.95 -14.79 -2.57
CA ASN A 183 8.93 -14.84 -1.51
C ASN A 183 8.62 -13.45 -0.96
N TYR A 184 9.62 -12.59 -0.81
CA TYR A 184 9.42 -11.19 -0.40
C TYR A 184 8.53 -10.43 -1.39
N VAL A 185 8.81 -10.53 -2.69
CA VAL A 185 8.00 -9.85 -3.72
C VAL A 185 6.56 -10.36 -3.74
N PHE A 186 6.37 -11.66 -3.53
CA PHE A 186 5.02 -12.27 -3.59
C PHE A 186 4.26 -12.20 -2.28
N ARG A 187 4.96 -12.20 -1.14
CA ARG A 187 4.32 -12.33 0.15
C ARG A 187 5.23 -11.85 1.27
N ASP A 188 5.62 -10.60 1.26
CA ASP A 188 6.39 -10.09 2.38
C ASP A 188 5.64 -10.32 3.69
N GLN A 189 6.32 -11.00 4.62
CA GLN A 189 5.80 -11.35 5.93
C GLN A 189 6.73 -10.76 6.97
N ASP A 190 6.86 -9.44 6.98
CA ASP A 190 7.58 -8.82 8.08
C ASP A 190 6.80 -9.03 9.38
N ASP A 191 7.48 -9.51 10.43
CA ASP A 191 6.90 -9.58 11.77
C ASP A 191 6.77 -8.19 12.42
N ASP A 192 7.15 -7.13 11.70
CA ASP A 192 6.94 -5.75 12.11
C ASP A 192 5.43 -5.46 12.14
N PRO A 193 4.86 -5.17 13.32
CA PRO A 193 3.43 -4.91 13.44
C PRO A 193 2.99 -3.63 12.72
N THR A 194 3.93 -2.76 12.33
CA THR A 194 3.64 -1.53 11.58
C THR A 194 3.60 -1.74 10.07
N TYR A 195 4.04 -2.93 9.58
CA TYR A 195 4.15 -3.23 8.17
C TYR A 195 3.02 -4.16 7.70
N ASN A 196 2.40 -3.86 6.54
CA ASN A 196 1.44 -4.75 5.91
C ASN A 196 2.15 -5.73 4.99
N PRO A 197 1.79 -7.04 5.01
CA PRO A 197 2.34 -8.01 4.07
C PRO A 197 1.91 -7.67 2.63
N HIS A 198 2.66 -8.22 1.66
CA HIS A 198 2.18 -8.23 0.29
C HIS A 198 1.04 -9.24 0.15
N TYR A 199 -0.15 -8.79 -0.18
CA TYR A 199 -1.31 -9.65 -0.41
C TYR A 199 -1.36 -10.18 -1.84
N TRP A 200 -0.79 -9.43 -2.80
CA TRP A 200 -0.81 -9.78 -4.21
C TRP A 200 0.42 -9.28 -4.94
N ALA A 201 0.90 -10.07 -5.91
CA ALA A 201 2.01 -9.69 -6.76
C ALA A 201 1.51 -9.21 -8.12
N TYR A 202 2.21 -8.24 -8.70
CA TYR A 202 1.85 -7.60 -9.95
C TYR A 202 3.01 -7.67 -10.95
N ASP A 203 2.64 -7.61 -12.24
CA ASP A 203 3.49 -7.30 -13.37
C ASP A 203 2.82 -6.25 -14.25
N HIS A 204 3.49 -5.83 -15.32
CA HIS A 204 2.93 -4.88 -16.27
C HIS A 204 1.56 -5.33 -16.83
N GLY A 205 1.46 -6.60 -17.25
CA GLY A 205 0.22 -7.14 -17.83
C GLY A 205 -0.95 -7.10 -16.85
N LYS A 206 -0.69 -7.41 -15.57
CA LYS A 206 -1.71 -7.37 -14.53
C LYS A 206 -2.15 -5.95 -14.18
N LEU A 207 -1.25 -4.98 -14.19
CA LEU A 207 -1.59 -3.56 -13.99
C LEU A 207 -2.43 -3.04 -15.15
N VAL A 208 -2.06 -3.36 -16.41
CA VAL A 208 -2.85 -3.01 -17.58
C VAL A 208 -4.27 -3.55 -17.47
N GLN A 209 -4.41 -4.85 -17.16
CA GLN A 209 -5.73 -5.45 -16.97
C GLN A 209 -6.55 -4.72 -15.91
N LEU A 210 -5.97 -4.49 -14.72
CA LEU A 210 -6.66 -3.88 -13.58
C LEU A 210 -7.19 -2.48 -13.91
N PHE A 211 -6.35 -1.64 -14.51
CA PHE A 211 -6.73 -0.25 -14.78
C PHE A 211 -7.63 -0.11 -16.02
N CYS A 212 -7.46 -0.94 -17.05
CA CYS A 212 -8.41 -0.99 -18.16
C CYS A 212 -9.81 -1.44 -17.69
N GLU A 213 -9.90 -2.45 -16.81
CA GLU A 213 -11.17 -2.87 -16.21
C GLU A 213 -11.81 -1.75 -15.36
N ALA A 214 -11.03 -0.86 -14.77
CA ALA A 214 -11.51 0.30 -14.01
C ALA A 214 -11.98 1.47 -14.89
N GLY A 215 -11.73 1.43 -16.21
CA GLY A 215 -12.19 2.44 -17.17
C GLY A 215 -11.13 3.39 -17.71
N PHE A 216 -9.85 3.22 -17.35
CA PHE A 216 -8.77 4.02 -17.94
C PHE A 216 -8.62 3.75 -19.43
N LYS A 217 -8.44 4.82 -20.22
CA LYS A 217 -8.36 4.74 -21.70
C LYS A 217 -7.05 4.16 -22.18
N THR A 218 -5.96 4.55 -21.52
CA THR A 218 -4.61 4.06 -21.84
C THR A 218 -3.89 3.67 -20.55
N VAL A 219 -3.07 2.63 -20.63
CA VAL A 219 -2.17 2.21 -19.55
C VAL A 219 -0.83 1.88 -20.20
N GLU A 220 0.16 2.71 -19.97
CA GLU A 220 1.46 2.65 -20.64
C GLU A 220 2.60 2.56 -19.62
N PRO A 221 3.77 2.06 -20.00
CA PRO A 221 4.94 2.12 -19.13
C PRO A 221 5.27 3.57 -18.76
N TRP A 222 5.45 3.83 -17.45
CA TRP A 222 5.89 5.15 -17.00
C TRP A 222 7.41 5.21 -16.90
N THR A 223 7.99 6.30 -17.43
CA THR A 223 9.43 6.55 -17.30
C THR A 223 9.75 7.01 -15.90
N PHE A 224 10.62 6.27 -15.20
CA PHE A 224 10.99 6.56 -13.81
C PHE A 224 11.53 7.98 -13.65
N ASP A 225 10.88 8.77 -12.81
CA ASP A 225 11.28 10.12 -12.43
C ASP A 225 11.74 10.13 -10.95
N PRO A 226 13.02 10.35 -10.66
CA PRO A 226 13.56 10.36 -9.30
C PRO A 226 13.08 11.54 -8.44
N THR A 227 12.39 12.52 -9.02
CA THR A 227 11.75 13.62 -8.26
C THR A 227 10.41 13.21 -7.67
N MET A 228 9.79 12.18 -8.22
CA MET A 228 8.51 11.64 -7.76
C MET A 228 8.67 10.28 -7.08
N ALA A 229 9.39 9.37 -7.70
CA ALA A 229 9.57 8.00 -7.20
C ALA A 229 10.87 7.84 -6.40
N ASN A 230 10.84 6.96 -5.41
CA ASN A 230 12.01 6.69 -4.57
C ASN A 230 13.10 5.96 -5.36
N PRO A 231 14.31 6.56 -5.55
CA PRO A 231 15.38 5.93 -6.31
C PRO A 231 15.80 4.54 -5.82
N LYS A 232 15.58 4.23 -4.54
CA LYS A 232 15.88 2.91 -3.96
C LYS A 232 14.94 1.82 -4.46
N ARG A 233 13.77 2.18 -4.99
CA ARG A 233 12.74 1.27 -5.50
C ARG A 233 12.79 1.05 -7.02
N ARG A 234 13.65 1.80 -7.73
CA ARG A 234 13.78 1.72 -9.19
C ARG A 234 14.09 0.31 -9.70
N TRP A 235 14.93 -0.43 -8.98
CA TRP A 235 15.28 -1.79 -9.35
C TRP A 235 14.16 -2.77 -9.00
N ALA A 236 13.89 -3.71 -9.91
CA ALA A 236 12.83 -4.74 -9.78
C ALA A 236 11.43 -4.17 -9.46
N SER A 237 11.14 -2.96 -9.91
CA SER A 237 9.80 -2.38 -9.88
C SER A 237 9.32 -2.09 -11.29
N VAL A 238 8.03 -2.28 -11.51
CA VAL A 238 7.32 -1.89 -12.73
C VAL A 238 6.45 -0.67 -12.43
N TYR A 239 6.49 0.29 -13.34
CA TYR A 239 5.71 1.52 -13.24
C TYR A 239 4.83 1.67 -14.47
N VAL A 240 3.59 2.09 -14.25
CA VAL A 240 2.65 2.42 -15.32
C VAL A 240 2.03 3.79 -15.09
N ILE A 241 1.62 4.43 -16.18
CA ILE A 241 0.79 5.62 -16.20
C ILE A 241 -0.52 5.28 -16.89
N ALA A 242 -1.63 5.49 -16.21
CA ALA A 242 -2.97 5.24 -16.71
C ALA A 242 -3.71 6.57 -16.86
N THR A 243 -4.31 6.82 -18.02
CA THR A 243 -5.02 8.08 -18.35
C THR A 243 -6.53 7.85 -18.43
N LYS A 244 -7.29 8.71 -17.72
CA LYS A 244 -8.76 8.72 -17.73
C LYS A 244 -9.36 9.21 -19.05
#